data_029f3cd85408f2cf042098faacf2bdf1
#
_entry.id   029f3cd85408f2cf042098faacf2bdf1
#
_cell.length_a   1.000
_cell.length_b   1.000
_cell.length_c   1.000
_cell.angle_alpha   90.00
_cell.angle_beta   90.00
_cell.angle_gamma   90.00
#
_symmetry.space_group_name_H-M   'P 1'
#
loop_
_entity.id
_entity.type
_entity.pdbx_description
1 polymer ?
#
loop_
_entity_poly.entity_id
_entity_poly.type
_entity_poly.pdbx_seq_one_letter_code
_entity_poly.pdbx_strand_id
1 'polypeptide(L)'
;MKLNVKRGYVETSFGQIHFRYAGDKSNPAISIFHPSPGSARQLHFLIEALSKNFFVYAPDTPGNGLSDPLNKEVPEIEDYAHVHYLALKKLKINKTHLFGSHTGASIAASIVKIDPKIVDRLFLDSVGLYSSSERSALLKNYAPTVKTKITGEH
;
A
#
# COMPACT_ATOMS: atom_id res chain seq x y z
N MET A 1 -23.02 1.76 15.09
CA MET A 1 -22.07 2.86 15.40
C MET A 1 -21.21 3.10 14.16
N LYS A 2 -21.28 4.32 13.57
CA LYS A 2 -20.50 4.63 12.37
C LYS A 2 -19.03 4.79 12.80
N LEU A 3 -18.19 3.82 12.49
CA LEU A 3 -16.75 3.89 12.80
C LEU A 3 -16.13 4.97 11.92
N ASN A 4 -15.53 5.97 12.54
CA ASN A 4 -15.01 7.14 11.84
C ASN A 4 -13.61 6.84 11.31
N VAL A 5 -13.50 6.54 10.01
CA VAL A 5 -12.21 6.40 9.33
C VAL A 5 -11.55 7.78 9.27
N LYS A 6 -10.44 7.92 9.93
CA LYS A 6 -9.63 9.15 10.02
C LYS A 6 -8.52 9.14 8.97
N ARG A 7 -7.90 10.29 8.77
CA ARG A 7 -6.76 10.50 7.88
C ARG A 7 -5.59 11.07 8.67
N GLY A 8 -4.38 10.77 8.22
CA GLY A 8 -3.16 11.31 8.80
C GLY A 8 -2.04 11.30 7.77
N TYR A 9 -0.94 11.92 8.14
CA TYR A 9 0.30 11.94 7.38
C TYR A 9 1.45 11.53 8.30
N VAL A 10 2.44 10.87 7.72
CA VAL A 10 3.70 10.56 8.39
C VAL A 10 4.86 10.96 7.50
N GLU A 11 5.81 11.71 8.09
CA GLU A 11 7.04 12.10 7.41
C GLU A 11 8.01 10.93 7.35
N THR A 12 8.54 10.67 6.17
CA THR A 12 9.64 9.73 5.95
C THR A 12 10.81 10.46 5.29
N SER A 13 11.96 9.80 5.18
CA SER A 13 13.10 10.33 4.40
C SER A 13 12.82 10.41 2.88
N PHE A 14 11.70 9.89 2.42
CA PHE A 14 11.28 9.85 1.02
C PHE A 14 10.05 10.72 0.73
N GLY A 15 9.63 11.56 1.69
CA GLY A 15 8.46 12.42 1.59
C GLY A 15 7.33 12.03 2.53
N GLN A 16 6.22 12.70 2.40
CA GLN A 16 5.01 12.55 3.20
C GLN A 16 4.17 11.38 2.71
N ILE A 17 3.81 10.48 3.62
CA ILE A 17 2.89 9.38 3.33
C ILE A 17 1.55 9.66 3.99
N HIS A 18 0.52 9.83 3.16
CA HIS A 18 -0.86 9.88 3.61
C HIS A 18 -1.35 8.49 3.99
N PHE A 19 -2.17 8.40 5.01
CA PHE A 19 -2.81 7.15 5.39
C PHE A 19 -4.23 7.37 5.93
N ARG A 20 -5.04 6.33 5.84
CA ARG A 20 -6.30 6.19 6.54
C ARG A 20 -6.14 5.25 7.71
N TYR A 21 -6.87 5.51 8.79
CA TYR A 21 -6.82 4.65 9.96
C TYR A 21 -8.15 4.65 10.71
N ALA A 22 -8.41 3.54 11.41
CA ALA A 22 -9.56 3.40 12.28
C ALA A 22 -9.29 2.31 13.34
N GLY A 23 -10.14 2.26 14.35
CA GLY A 23 -10.02 1.29 15.44
C GLY A 23 -9.25 1.83 16.65
N ASP A 24 -9.25 1.06 17.71
CA ASP A 24 -8.54 1.39 18.94
C ASP A 24 -7.07 0.98 18.82
N LYS A 25 -6.16 1.88 19.24
CA LYS A 25 -4.72 1.63 19.21
C LYS A 25 -4.26 0.55 20.18
N SER A 26 -5.09 0.18 21.15
CA SER A 26 -4.83 -0.94 22.06
C SER A 26 -5.07 -2.32 21.42
N ASN A 27 -5.82 -2.36 20.32
CA ASN A 27 -6.05 -3.58 19.56
C ASN A 27 -4.81 -3.98 18.74
N PRO A 28 -4.68 -5.27 18.36
CA PRO A 28 -3.67 -5.70 17.40
C PRO A 28 -3.72 -4.85 16.12
N ALA A 29 -2.55 -4.47 15.60
CA ALA A 29 -2.50 -3.67 14.37
C ALA A 29 -2.64 -4.55 13.13
N ILE A 30 -3.30 -4.00 12.11
CA ILE A 30 -3.30 -4.53 10.75
C ILE A 30 -3.00 -3.41 9.76
N SER A 31 -1.97 -3.62 8.93
CA SER A 31 -1.59 -2.69 7.86
C SER A 31 -2.06 -3.25 6.53
N ILE A 32 -2.85 -2.45 5.79
CA ILE A 32 -3.50 -2.90 4.55
C ILE A 32 -3.05 -2.05 3.37
N PHE A 33 -2.56 -2.70 2.30
CA PHE A 33 -1.98 -2.07 1.12
C PHE A 33 -2.89 -2.25 -0.09
N HIS A 34 -3.23 -1.14 -0.73
CA HIS A 34 -4.15 -1.08 -1.85
C HIS A 34 -3.50 -1.54 -3.18
N PRO A 35 -4.30 -1.94 -4.19
CA PRO A 35 -3.81 -2.18 -5.55
C PRO A 35 -3.43 -0.87 -6.24
N SER A 36 -2.51 -0.91 -7.20
CA SER A 36 -2.21 0.20 -8.10
C SER A 36 -2.83 -0.04 -9.50
N PRO A 37 -3.32 1.03 -10.13
CA PRO A 37 -3.46 2.40 -9.63
C PRO A 37 -4.62 2.50 -8.63
N GLY A 38 -4.43 3.25 -7.53
CA GLY A 38 -5.47 3.38 -6.52
C GLY A 38 -5.01 4.15 -5.29
N SER A 39 -5.75 4.02 -4.21
CA SER A 39 -5.42 4.61 -2.91
C SER A 39 -6.13 3.86 -1.77
N ALA A 40 -5.75 4.15 -0.54
CA ALA A 40 -6.41 3.63 0.66
C ALA A 40 -7.92 3.97 0.72
N ARG A 41 -8.40 4.90 -0.10
CA ARG A 41 -9.83 5.21 -0.23
C ARG A 41 -10.64 4.01 -0.74
N GLN A 42 -10.07 3.19 -1.62
CA GLN A 42 -10.72 1.99 -2.15
C GLN A 42 -10.99 0.96 -1.06
N LEU A 43 -10.16 0.96 0.00
CA LEU A 43 -10.25 0.03 1.12
C LEU A 43 -11.18 0.52 2.24
N HIS A 44 -11.97 1.58 2.03
CA HIS A 44 -12.76 2.23 3.08
C HIS A 44 -13.64 1.25 3.85
N PHE A 45 -14.41 0.41 3.16
CA PHE A 45 -15.28 -0.58 3.80
C PHE A 45 -14.50 -1.67 4.54
N LEU A 46 -13.34 -2.07 4.01
CA LEU A 46 -12.47 -3.02 4.68
C LEU A 46 -11.88 -2.42 5.96
N ILE A 47 -11.45 -1.14 5.91
CA ILE A 47 -10.99 -0.40 7.09
C ILE A 47 -12.08 -0.37 8.17
N GLU A 48 -13.32 -0.02 7.81
CA GLU A 48 -14.44 0.01 8.75
C GLU A 48 -14.73 -1.37 9.34
N ALA A 49 -14.74 -2.41 8.52
CA ALA A 49 -15.02 -3.78 8.97
C ALA A 49 -13.96 -4.29 9.96
N LEU A 50 -12.70 -4.12 9.62
CA LEU A 50 -11.56 -4.59 10.43
C LEU A 50 -11.39 -3.77 11.71
N SER A 51 -11.73 -2.48 11.71
CA SER A 51 -11.54 -1.58 12.85
C SER A 51 -12.35 -1.95 14.10
N LYS A 52 -13.29 -2.87 13.98
CA LYS A 52 -14.03 -3.43 15.12
C LYS A 52 -13.13 -4.23 16.07
N ASN A 53 -12.09 -4.87 15.53
CA ASN A 53 -11.20 -5.77 16.28
C ASN A 53 -9.71 -5.43 16.13
N PHE A 54 -9.36 -4.52 15.22
CA PHE A 54 -7.98 -4.14 14.92
C PHE A 54 -7.80 -2.62 14.93
N PHE A 55 -6.58 -2.18 15.24
CA PHE A 55 -6.12 -0.87 14.81
C PHE A 55 -5.67 -0.99 13.35
N VAL A 56 -6.43 -0.38 12.44
CA VAL A 56 -6.17 -0.46 10.99
C VAL A 56 -5.34 0.72 10.54
N TYR A 57 -4.26 0.43 9.83
CA TYR A 57 -3.42 1.40 9.13
C TYR A 57 -3.44 1.10 7.63
N ALA A 58 -3.84 2.06 6.82
CA ALA A 58 -3.99 1.91 5.38
C ALA A 58 -3.30 3.09 4.67
N PRO A 59 -2.02 2.97 4.28
CA PRO A 59 -1.31 4.03 3.60
C PRO A 59 -1.66 4.10 2.12
N ASP A 60 -1.54 5.29 1.55
CA ASP A 60 -1.42 5.45 0.10
C ASP A 60 0.03 5.15 -0.29
N THR A 61 0.21 4.33 -1.31
CA THR A 61 1.53 4.04 -1.88
C THR A 61 2.15 5.33 -2.45
N PRO A 62 3.46 5.58 -2.30
CA PRO A 62 4.11 6.76 -2.86
C PRO A 62 3.72 7.02 -4.31
N GLY A 63 3.39 8.28 -4.62
CA GLY A 63 2.89 8.69 -5.94
C GLY A 63 1.42 8.36 -6.22
N ASN A 64 0.71 7.77 -5.25
CA ASN A 64 -0.72 7.49 -5.32
C ASN A 64 -1.48 8.26 -4.24
N GLY A 65 -2.76 8.49 -4.49
CA GLY A 65 -3.64 9.15 -3.53
C GLY A 65 -3.14 10.54 -3.13
N LEU A 66 -2.79 10.70 -1.86
CA LEU A 66 -2.27 11.94 -1.28
C LEU A 66 -0.84 11.80 -0.73
N SER A 67 -0.15 10.72 -1.08
CA SER A 67 1.26 10.51 -0.73
C SER A 67 2.19 11.15 -1.76
N ASP A 68 3.31 11.70 -1.29
CA ASP A 68 4.35 12.22 -2.17
C ASP A 68 4.91 11.12 -3.08
N PRO A 69 5.31 11.44 -4.32
CA PRO A 69 5.98 10.49 -5.19
C PRO A 69 7.41 10.21 -4.71
N LEU A 70 7.94 9.04 -5.06
CA LEU A 70 9.36 8.78 -4.89
C LEU A 70 10.19 9.62 -5.87
N ASN A 71 11.28 10.19 -5.39
CA ASN A 71 12.27 10.84 -6.24
C ASN A 71 13.19 9.77 -6.90
N LYS A 72 12.58 8.92 -7.73
CA LYS A 72 13.24 7.85 -8.47
C LYS A 72 12.51 7.67 -9.81
N GLU A 73 13.25 7.67 -10.92
CA GLU A 73 12.68 7.60 -12.26
C GLU A 73 11.91 6.30 -12.50
N VAL A 74 12.44 5.17 -12.05
CA VAL A 74 11.81 3.85 -12.16
C VAL A 74 11.82 3.18 -10.78
N PRO A 75 10.79 3.44 -9.94
CA PRO A 75 10.69 2.78 -8.64
C PRO A 75 10.35 1.31 -8.80
N GLU A 76 10.90 0.48 -7.92
CA GLU A 76 10.60 -0.94 -7.81
C GLU A 76 9.74 -1.22 -6.57
N ILE A 77 9.19 -2.42 -6.47
CA ILE A 77 8.34 -2.84 -5.33
C ILE A 77 9.10 -2.70 -4.00
N GLU A 78 10.38 -3.01 -4.01
CA GLU A 78 11.25 -2.91 -2.84
C GLU A 78 11.39 -1.46 -2.33
N ASP A 79 11.39 -0.47 -3.22
CA ASP A 79 11.44 0.95 -2.83
C ASP A 79 10.16 1.34 -2.07
N TYR A 80 9.00 0.97 -2.60
CA TYR A 80 7.72 1.21 -1.94
C TYR A 80 7.62 0.49 -0.58
N ALA A 81 8.05 -0.77 -0.54
CA ALA A 81 8.07 -1.56 0.70
C ALA A 81 8.95 -0.92 1.76
N HIS A 82 10.12 -0.39 1.37
CA HIS A 82 11.04 0.28 2.28
C HIS A 82 10.41 1.55 2.87
N VAL A 83 9.76 2.38 2.06
CA VAL A 83 9.07 3.59 2.55
C VAL A 83 7.95 3.25 3.52
N HIS A 84 7.14 2.24 3.19
CA HIS A 84 6.07 1.81 4.09
C HIS A 84 6.61 1.22 5.40
N TYR A 85 7.70 0.46 5.35
CA TYR A 85 8.38 -0.01 6.55
C TYR A 85 8.84 1.15 7.44
N LEU A 86 9.47 2.18 6.86
CA LEU A 86 9.87 3.38 7.60
C LEU A 86 8.68 4.11 8.21
N ALA A 87 7.56 4.22 7.48
CA ALA A 87 6.34 4.80 7.98
C ALA A 87 5.79 4.04 9.19
N LEU A 88 5.76 2.70 9.14
CA LEU A 88 5.39 1.85 10.28
C LEU A 88 6.27 2.11 11.50
N LYS A 89 7.59 2.19 11.31
CA LYS A 89 8.54 2.48 12.41
C LYS A 89 8.30 3.87 13.01
N LYS A 90 8.08 4.89 12.19
CA LYS A 90 7.78 6.26 12.64
C LYS A 90 6.48 6.33 13.44
N LEU A 91 5.46 5.59 13.03
CA LEU A 91 4.18 5.48 13.72
C LEU A 91 4.22 4.57 14.96
N LYS A 92 5.39 3.99 15.29
CA LYS A 92 5.60 3.04 16.38
C LYS A 92 4.71 1.79 16.29
N ILE A 93 4.38 1.38 15.05
CA ILE A 93 3.71 0.11 14.79
C ILE A 93 4.79 -0.97 14.72
N ASN A 94 5.12 -1.53 15.88
CA ASN A 94 6.24 -2.47 16.04
C ASN A 94 5.85 -3.93 15.76
N LYS A 95 4.55 -4.22 15.70
CA LYS A 95 4.00 -5.54 15.34
C LYS A 95 2.68 -5.32 14.61
N THR A 96 2.48 -5.98 13.47
CA THR A 96 1.26 -5.82 12.68
C THR A 96 0.98 -7.05 11.82
N HIS A 97 -0.28 -7.33 11.58
CA HIS A 97 -0.67 -8.17 10.45
C HIS A 97 -0.49 -7.36 9.17
N LEU A 98 -0.11 -7.99 8.06
CA LEU A 98 -0.07 -7.35 6.75
C LEU A 98 -1.14 -7.96 5.85
N PHE A 99 -1.90 -7.11 5.18
CA PHE A 99 -2.77 -7.47 4.07
C PHE A 99 -2.36 -6.66 2.85
N GLY A 100 -2.30 -7.29 1.69
CA GLY A 100 -2.06 -6.58 0.44
C GLY A 100 -2.85 -7.20 -0.71
N SER A 101 -3.36 -6.34 -1.61
CA SER A 101 -4.07 -6.75 -2.81
C SER A 101 -3.29 -6.30 -4.05
N HIS A 102 -3.11 -7.20 -5.02
CA HIS A 102 -2.36 -6.96 -6.26
C HIS A 102 -0.96 -6.40 -5.99
N THR A 103 -0.66 -5.16 -6.43
CA THR A 103 0.60 -4.47 -6.13
C THR A 103 0.86 -4.36 -4.64
N GLY A 104 -0.20 -4.11 -3.84
CA GLY A 104 -0.13 -4.09 -2.37
C GLY A 104 0.30 -5.44 -1.78
N ALA A 105 -0.03 -6.56 -2.43
CA ALA A 105 0.41 -7.88 -2.01
C ALA A 105 1.93 -8.05 -2.19
N SER A 106 2.47 -7.58 -3.30
CA SER A 106 3.92 -7.58 -3.56
C SER A 106 4.67 -6.68 -2.57
N ILE A 107 4.12 -5.50 -2.25
CA ILE A 107 4.65 -4.59 -1.22
C ILE A 107 4.65 -5.27 0.15
N ALA A 108 3.53 -5.87 0.57
CA ALA A 108 3.42 -6.57 1.85
C ALA A 108 4.43 -7.71 1.97
N ALA A 109 4.58 -8.52 0.92
CA ALA A 109 5.58 -9.60 0.87
C ALA A 109 7.02 -9.06 0.97
N SER A 110 7.32 -7.92 0.33
CA SER A 110 8.63 -7.28 0.42
C SER A 110 8.93 -6.70 1.81
N ILE A 111 7.92 -6.20 2.55
CA ILE A 111 8.09 -5.78 3.95
C ILE A 111 8.52 -6.97 4.82
N VAL A 112 7.97 -8.18 4.60
CA VAL A 112 8.40 -9.39 5.32
C VAL A 112 9.89 -9.69 5.09
N LYS A 113 10.39 -9.45 3.87
CA LYS A 113 11.82 -9.62 3.56
C LYS A 113 12.71 -8.59 4.29
N ILE A 114 12.21 -7.36 4.48
CA ILE A 114 12.95 -6.30 5.18
C ILE A 114 13.04 -6.60 6.68
N ASP A 115 11.92 -6.90 7.32
CA ASP A 115 11.87 -7.18 8.76
C ASP A 115 10.75 -8.19 9.09
N PRO A 116 11.03 -9.50 9.07
CA PRO A 116 10.03 -10.51 9.38
C PRO A 116 9.50 -10.41 10.83
N LYS A 117 10.24 -9.75 11.75
CA LYS A 117 9.85 -9.65 13.16
C LYS A 117 8.71 -8.68 13.39
N ILE A 118 8.53 -7.69 12.52
CA ILE A 118 7.39 -6.76 12.61
C ILE A 118 6.07 -7.41 12.18
N VAL A 119 6.15 -8.52 11.42
CA VAL A 119 4.98 -9.18 10.82
C VAL A 119 4.50 -10.31 11.69
N ASP A 120 3.21 -10.28 12.05
CA ASP A 120 2.56 -11.37 12.77
C ASP A 120 1.95 -12.39 11.80
N ARG A 121 1.15 -11.92 10.84
CA ARG A 121 0.54 -12.73 9.78
C ARG A 121 0.55 -11.95 8.47
N LEU A 122 0.67 -12.66 7.36
CA LEU A 122 0.65 -12.12 6.01
C LEU A 122 -0.55 -12.68 5.25
N PHE A 123 -1.37 -11.77 4.70
CA PHE A 123 -2.50 -12.09 3.84
C PHE A 123 -2.25 -11.47 2.46
N LEU A 124 -2.21 -12.30 1.43
CA LEU A 124 -1.95 -11.89 0.05
C LEU A 124 -3.17 -12.19 -0.79
N ASP A 125 -3.74 -11.14 -1.39
CA ASP A 125 -4.83 -11.23 -2.34
C ASP A 125 -4.30 -10.90 -3.74
N SER A 126 -4.49 -11.84 -4.68
CA SER A 126 -4.15 -11.66 -6.10
C SER A 126 -2.69 -11.26 -6.34
N VAL A 127 -1.74 -11.89 -5.64
CA VAL A 127 -0.31 -11.66 -5.87
C VAL A 127 0.10 -12.18 -7.25
N GLY A 128 0.70 -11.31 -8.06
CA GLY A 128 1.24 -11.70 -9.38
C GLY A 128 2.60 -12.38 -9.23
N LEU A 129 2.67 -13.65 -9.61
CA LEU A 129 3.92 -14.39 -9.76
C LEU A 129 4.16 -14.61 -11.25
N TYR A 130 5.15 -13.93 -11.80
CA TYR A 130 5.45 -13.96 -13.22
C TYR A 130 6.85 -14.52 -13.48
N SER A 131 6.97 -15.43 -14.44
CA SER A 131 8.25 -15.79 -15.03
C SER A 131 8.87 -14.59 -15.76
N SER A 132 10.16 -14.65 -16.05
CA SER A 132 10.85 -13.56 -16.77
C SER A 132 10.22 -13.29 -18.15
N SER A 133 9.74 -14.32 -18.85
CA SER A 133 9.06 -14.19 -20.14
C SER A 133 7.70 -13.51 -20.02
N GLU A 134 6.89 -13.89 -19.04
CA GLU A 134 5.59 -13.27 -18.76
C GLU A 134 5.76 -11.80 -18.32
N ARG A 135 6.74 -11.50 -17.46
CA ARG A 135 7.05 -10.13 -17.07
C ARG A 135 7.41 -9.26 -18.29
N SER A 136 8.25 -9.78 -19.19
CA SER A 136 8.63 -9.06 -20.42
C SER A 136 7.43 -8.82 -21.34
N ALA A 137 6.53 -9.78 -21.47
CA ALA A 137 5.32 -9.64 -22.26
C ALA A 137 4.34 -8.63 -21.62
N LEU A 138 4.18 -8.65 -20.31
CA LEU A 138 3.36 -7.69 -19.57
C LEU A 138 3.90 -6.27 -19.72
N LEU A 139 5.19 -6.02 -19.51
CA LEU A 139 5.79 -4.69 -19.64
C LEU A 139 5.59 -4.10 -21.05
N LYS A 140 5.59 -4.96 -22.07
CA LYS A 140 5.35 -4.53 -23.47
C LYS A 140 3.90 -4.16 -23.76
N ASN A 141 2.93 -4.81 -23.11
CA ASN A 141 1.52 -4.75 -23.50
C ASN A 141 0.59 -4.16 -22.43
N TYR A 142 1.04 -4.03 -21.18
CA TYR A 142 0.19 -3.65 -20.04
C TYR A 142 -0.28 -2.19 -20.11
N ALA A 143 0.58 -1.29 -20.57
CA ALA A 143 0.27 0.14 -20.67
C ALA A 143 0.68 0.65 -22.07
N PRO A 144 -0.09 0.38 -23.11
CA PRO A 144 0.21 0.90 -24.43
C PRO A 144 0.15 2.44 -24.40
N THR A 145 1.03 3.07 -25.16
CA THR A 145 1.03 4.53 -25.30
C THR A 145 -0.29 4.99 -25.90
N VAL A 146 -1.08 5.70 -25.10
CA VAL A 146 -2.35 6.29 -25.55
C VAL A 146 -2.08 7.73 -26.01
N LYS A 147 -2.40 8.04 -27.27
CA LYS A 147 -2.41 9.41 -27.77
C LYS A 147 -3.73 10.06 -27.35
N THR A 148 -3.65 10.95 -26.37
CA THR A 148 -4.83 11.73 -25.93
C THR A 148 -5.27 12.67 -27.05
N LYS A 149 -6.57 12.78 -27.29
CA LYS A 149 -7.18 13.75 -28.19
C LYS A 149 -7.88 14.85 -27.40
N ILE A 150 -7.92 16.07 -27.96
CA ILE A 150 -8.62 17.21 -27.34
C ILE A 150 -10.11 16.91 -27.10
N THR A 151 -10.71 16.02 -27.90
CA THR A 151 -12.09 15.57 -27.77
C THR A 151 -12.34 14.64 -26.57
N GLY A 152 -11.30 14.21 -25.87
CA GLY A 152 -11.40 13.24 -24.77
C GLY A 152 -11.53 11.78 -25.20
N GLU A 153 -11.50 11.50 -26.48
CA GLU A 153 -11.41 10.13 -27.02
C GLU A 153 -9.98 9.59 -26.86
N HIS A 154 -9.84 8.36 -26.37
CA HIS A 154 -8.56 7.65 -26.21
C HIS A 154 -8.76 6.13 -26.20
#